data_74357938fec25c89378f2f3c49883b2a
#
_entry.id   74357938fec25c89378f2f3c49883b2a
#
_cell.length_a   1.000
_cell.length_b   1.000
_cell.length_c   1.000
_cell.angle_alpha   90.00
_cell.angle_beta   90.00
_cell.angle_gamma   90.00
#
_symmetry.space_group_name_H-M   'P 1'
#
loop_
_entity.id
_entity.type
_entity.pdbx_description
1 polymer ?
#
loop_
_entity_poly.entity_id
_entity_poly.type
_entity_poly.pdbx_seq_one_letter_code
_entity_poly.pdbx_strand_id
1 'polypeptide(L)'
;KRAVLAKLAKGTPQITVATHAVLTEKVQLPNIGLIITDEQHRFGVEQRTALSKKANFPHTLVMSATPIPRTLGLTVYGDLSISRITQLPGGRQPIESYCVPPELRPRALNYIKKHLNAGLQGYIVCPAIEEDEESETPGLMAAKTYYEQLSSGALAGYRLGLLHAKLKPAEKQAVMADFAAGKI
;
A
#
# COMPACT_ATOMS: atom_id res chain seq x y z
N LYS A 1 -7.84 -5.57 24.63
CA LYS A 1 -8.62 -4.50 24.00
C LYS A 1 -9.27 -3.57 25.05
N ARG A 2 -10.10 -4.10 26.01
CA ARG A 2 -10.77 -3.28 27.05
C ARG A 2 -9.80 -2.46 27.91
N ALA A 3 -8.69 -3.04 28.36
CA ALA A 3 -7.68 -2.36 29.16
C ALA A 3 -7.04 -1.18 28.42
N VAL A 4 -6.77 -1.31 27.12
CA VAL A 4 -6.24 -0.23 26.29
C VAL A 4 -7.25 0.91 26.18
N LEU A 5 -8.53 0.60 25.91
CA LEU A 5 -9.58 1.63 25.83
C LEU A 5 -9.77 2.38 27.16
N ALA A 6 -9.73 1.67 28.28
CA ALA A 6 -9.79 2.30 29.60
C ALA A 6 -8.60 3.20 29.89
N LYS A 7 -7.39 2.84 29.42
CA LYS A 7 -6.19 3.69 29.54
C LYS A 7 -6.30 4.94 28.67
N LEU A 8 -6.81 4.81 27.44
CA LEU A 8 -7.02 5.93 26.53
C LEU A 8 -8.02 6.96 27.10
N ALA A 9 -9.12 6.47 27.68
CA ALA A 9 -10.16 7.31 28.26
C ALA A 9 -9.69 8.13 29.48
N LYS A 10 -8.59 7.75 30.15
CA LYS A 10 -8.02 8.52 31.27
C LYS A 10 -7.39 9.85 30.85
N GLY A 11 -7.11 10.07 29.57
CA GLY A 11 -6.55 11.30 29.06
C GLY A 11 -5.14 11.65 29.56
N THR A 12 -4.39 10.67 30.08
CA THR A 12 -2.99 10.86 30.45
C THR A 12 -2.12 11.04 29.22
N PRO A 13 -1.06 11.87 29.26
CA PRO A 13 -0.15 12.05 28.13
C PRO A 13 0.41 10.73 27.64
N GLN A 14 0.20 10.41 26.38
CA GLN A 14 0.66 9.17 25.76
C GLN A 14 0.69 9.30 24.24
N ILE A 15 1.50 8.49 23.59
CA ILE A 15 1.47 8.30 22.13
C ILE A 15 0.62 7.08 21.84
N THR A 16 -0.37 7.23 20.98
CA THR A 16 -1.25 6.16 20.54
C THR A 16 -1.06 5.91 19.06
N VAL A 17 -0.62 4.71 18.68
CA VAL A 17 -0.53 4.27 17.31
C VAL A 17 -1.71 3.33 17.03
N ALA A 18 -2.50 3.63 16.02
CA ALA A 18 -3.70 2.88 15.71
C ALA A 18 -4.03 2.93 14.21
N THR A 19 -4.85 2.01 13.76
CA THR A 19 -5.51 2.07 12.45
C THR A 19 -6.78 2.92 12.55
N HIS A 20 -7.53 3.03 11.45
CA HIS A 20 -8.85 3.70 11.42
C HIS A 20 -9.84 3.19 12.50
N ALA A 21 -9.57 2.07 13.16
CA ALA A 21 -10.38 1.58 14.27
C ALA A 21 -10.47 2.56 15.46
N VAL A 22 -9.54 3.51 15.58
CA VAL A 22 -9.56 4.57 16.60
C VAL A 22 -10.69 5.60 16.36
N LEU A 23 -11.21 5.67 15.13
CA LEU A 23 -12.25 6.62 14.74
C LEU A 23 -13.64 6.24 15.25
N THR A 24 -13.82 5.00 15.70
CA THR A 24 -15.10 4.54 16.22
C THR A 24 -15.53 5.33 17.47
N GLU A 25 -16.82 5.55 17.64
CA GLU A 25 -17.37 6.32 18.79
C GLU A 25 -17.00 5.72 20.16
N LYS A 26 -16.77 4.41 20.20
CA LYS A 26 -16.38 3.69 21.44
C LYS A 26 -14.99 4.06 21.95
N VAL A 27 -14.18 4.72 21.16
CA VAL A 27 -12.83 5.17 21.56
C VAL A 27 -12.90 6.63 21.98
N GLN A 28 -12.69 6.90 23.25
CA GLN A 28 -12.63 8.24 23.82
C GLN A 28 -11.16 8.68 23.93
N LEU A 29 -10.88 9.89 23.45
CA LEU A 29 -9.56 10.51 23.45
C LEU A 29 -9.72 11.96 23.91
N PRO A 30 -9.87 12.20 25.23
CA PRO A 30 -10.32 13.50 25.75
C PRO A 30 -9.32 14.64 25.53
N ASN A 31 -8.03 14.37 25.43
CA ASN A 31 -6.98 15.39 25.36
C ASN A 31 -6.02 15.16 24.21
N ILE A 32 -6.53 15.19 22.98
CA ILE A 32 -5.67 15.06 21.79
C ILE A 32 -5.01 16.42 21.51
N GLY A 33 -3.69 16.49 21.63
CA GLY A 33 -2.91 17.68 21.24
C GLY A 33 -2.38 17.63 19.81
N LEU A 34 -2.07 16.42 19.33
CA LEU A 34 -1.52 16.21 17.97
C LEU A 34 -2.12 14.96 17.32
N ILE A 35 -2.52 15.11 16.07
CA ILE A 35 -2.98 14.04 15.19
C ILE A 35 -1.99 13.92 14.03
N ILE A 36 -1.43 12.72 13.83
CA ILE A 36 -0.60 12.42 12.67
C ILE A 36 -1.32 11.34 11.84
N THR A 37 -1.63 11.65 10.59
CA THR A 37 -2.28 10.71 9.67
C THR A 37 -1.36 10.41 8.50
N ASP A 38 -1.02 9.14 8.35
CA ASP A 38 -0.25 8.66 7.20
C ASP A 38 -1.19 8.09 6.14
N GLU A 39 -0.82 8.21 4.85
CA GLU A 39 -1.60 7.73 3.71
C GLU A 39 -3.06 8.19 3.73
N GLN A 40 -3.26 9.48 3.89
CA GLN A 40 -4.58 10.08 4.11
C GLN A 40 -5.60 9.75 3.02
N HIS A 41 -5.19 9.44 1.80
CA HIS A 41 -6.11 9.05 0.73
C HIS A 41 -6.97 7.82 1.05
N ARG A 42 -6.55 7.02 2.04
CA ARG A 42 -7.30 5.87 2.56
C ARG A 42 -8.43 6.27 3.51
N PHE A 43 -8.52 7.53 3.90
CA PHE A 43 -9.55 8.04 4.80
C PHE A 43 -10.60 8.85 4.03
N GLY A 44 -11.86 8.49 4.17
CA GLY A 44 -12.98 9.29 3.67
C GLY A 44 -13.09 10.65 4.38
N VAL A 45 -13.82 11.59 3.78
CA VAL A 45 -14.04 12.94 4.34
C VAL A 45 -14.64 12.88 5.74
N GLU A 46 -15.62 12.01 5.94
CA GLU A 46 -16.30 11.82 7.24
C GLU A 46 -15.33 11.32 8.33
N GLN A 47 -14.43 10.41 7.98
CA GLN A 47 -13.45 9.85 8.91
C GLN A 47 -12.43 10.90 9.37
N ARG A 48 -12.04 11.80 8.48
CA ARG A 48 -11.16 12.94 8.82
C ARG A 48 -11.82 13.89 9.81
N THR A 49 -13.07 14.26 9.53
CA THR A 49 -13.87 15.13 10.40
C THR A 49 -14.15 14.47 11.75
N ALA A 50 -14.35 13.15 11.79
CA ALA A 50 -14.62 12.44 13.04
C ALA A 50 -13.45 12.51 14.04
N LEU A 51 -12.20 12.50 13.56
CA LEU A 51 -11.05 12.60 14.46
C LEU A 51 -10.87 14.03 15.00
N SER A 52 -11.05 15.04 14.16
CA SER A 52 -11.01 16.45 14.59
C SER A 52 -12.14 16.80 15.55
N LYS A 53 -13.32 16.20 15.40
CA LYS A 53 -14.47 16.38 16.33
C LYS A 53 -14.23 15.77 17.71
N LYS A 54 -13.35 14.77 17.83
CA LYS A 54 -12.99 14.14 19.12
C LYS A 54 -12.03 14.99 19.97
N ALA A 55 -11.46 16.03 19.39
CA ALA A 55 -10.46 16.86 20.01
C ALA A 55 -10.85 18.33 19.96
N ASN A 56 -10.33 19.10 20.89
CA ASN A 56 -10.53 20.55 20.95
C ASN A 56 -9.34 21.23 20.27
N PHE A 57 -9.46 21.52 18.96
CA PHE A 57 -8.43 22.15 18.13
C PHE A 57 -7.05 21.47 18.17
N PRO A 58 -6.92 20.18 17.80
CA PRO A 58 -5.64 19.50 17.79
C PRO A 58 -4.76 20.01 16.64
N HIS A 59 -3.45 20.03 16.84
CA HIS A 59 -2.52 20.15 15.74
C HIS A 59 -2.66 18.92 14.82
N THR A 60 -2.65 19.15 13.51
CA THR A 60 -2.84 18.06 12.56
C THR A 60 -1.70 18.03 11.54
N LEU A 61 -1.02 16.89 11.46
CA LEU A 61 -0.03 16.58 10.44
C LEU A 61 -0.57 15.47 9.53
N VAL A 62 -0.63 15.77 8.25
CA VAL A 62 -1.08 14.85 7.22
C VAL A 62 0.11 14.49 6.34
N MET A 63 0.35 13.21 6.15
CA MET A 63 1.42 12.69 5.32
C MET A 63 0.86 11.88 4.15
N SER A 64 1.49 11.97 2.99
CA SER A 64 1.19 11.15 1.82
C SER A 64 2.44 10.99 0.97
N ALA A 65 2.68 9.78 0.47
CA ALA A 65 3.74 9.50 -0.49
C ALA A 65 3.32 9.84 -1.93
N THR A 66 2.03 10.02 -2.19
CA THR A 66 1.56 10.42 -3.52
C THR A 66 1.75 11.92 -3.74
N PRO A 67 2.40 12.35 -4.84
CA PRO A 67 2.55 13.76 -5.12
C PRO A 67 1.18 14.38 -5.44
N ILE A 68 0.71 15.24 -4.54
CA ILE A 68 -0.53 16.00 -4.75
C ILE A 68 -0.14 17.34 -5.39
N PRO A 69 -0.66 17.69 -6.58
CA PRO A 69 -0.45 19.00 -7.16
C PRO A 69 -0.86 20.10 -6.19
N ARG A 70 -0.06 21.18 -6.11
CA ARG A 70 -0.28 22.26 -5.13
C ARG A 70 -1.70 22.83 -5.19
N THR A 71 -2.24 22.99 -6.38
CA THR A 71 -3.60 23.47 -6.62
C THR A 71 -4.65 22.53 -6.04
N LEU A 72 -4.49 21.22 -6.24
CA LEU A 72 -5.39 20.22 -5.69
C LEU A 72 -5.25 20.15 -4.15
N GLY A 73 -4.04 20.30 -3.64
CA GLY A 73 -3.78 20.35 -2.20
C GLY A 73 -4.51 21.50 -1.52
N LEU A 74 -4.48 22.71 -2.08
CA LEU A 74 -5.20 23.86 -1.56
C LEU A 74 -6.72 23.67 -1.63
N THR A 75 -7.24 23.04 -2.70
CA THR A 75 -8.68 22.78 -2.87
C THR A 75 -9.19 21.72 -1.89
N VAL A 76 -8.39 20.68 -1.62
CA VAL A 76 -8.82 19.54 -0.79
C VAL A 76 -8.57 19.79 0.70
N TYR A 77 -7.51 20.52 1.05
CA TYR A 77 -7.03 20.66 2.44
C TYR A 77 -7.20 22.08 3.00
N GLY A 78 -7.66 23.05 2.19
CA GLY A 78 -7.95 24.42 2.63
C GLY A 78 -6.74 25.10 3.29
N ASP A 79 -6.83 25.36 4.59
CA ASP A 79 -5.87 26.14 5.36
C ASP A 79 -4.59 25.41 5.80
N LEU A 80 -4.31 24.20 5.29
CA LEU A 80 -3.10 23.47 5.67
C LEU A 80 -1.85 24.00 4.94
N SER A 81 -0.80 24.27 5.70
CA SER A 81 0.53 24.55 5.16
C SER A 81 1.16 23.30 4.57
N ILE A 82 1.74 23.41 3.36
CA ILE A 82 2.33 22.28 2.66
C ILE A 82 3.86 22.31 2.79
N SER A 83 4.40 21.25 3.38
CA SER A 83 5.84 20.98 3.40
C SER A 83 6.16 19.81 2.46
N ARG A 84 7.23 19.94 1.68
CA ARG A 84 7.66 18.89 0.72
C ARG A 84 9.05 18.38 1.07
N ILE A 85 9.17 17.07 1.14
CA ILE A 85 10.46 16.37 1.23
C ILE A 85 10.84 15.96 -0.19
N THR A 86 11.85 16.63 -0.77
CA THR A 86 12.29 16.41 -2.16
C THR A 86 13.53 15.53 -2.25
N GLN A 87 14.22 15.32 -1.14
CA GLN A 87 15.43 14.50 -1.08
C GLN A 87 15.07 13.04 -0.77
N LEU A 88 15.70 12.13 -1.51
CA LEU A 88 15.62 10.72 -1.20
C LEU A 88 16.52 10.38 0.00
N PRO A 89 16.16 9.38 0.82
CA PRO A 89 17.05 8.86 1.85
C PRO A 89 18.39 8.43 1.27
N GLY A 90 19.48 8.67 2.02
CA GLY A 90 20.82 8.27 1.60
C GLY A 90 20.89 6.76 1.33
N GLY A 91 21.63 6.38 0.28
CA GLY A 91 21.84 4.97 -0.11
C GLY A 91 20.73 4.35 -0.96
N ARG A 92 19.64 5.06 -1.25
CA ARG A 92 18.59 4.55 -2.15
C ARG A 92 19.06 4.65 -3.60
N GLN A 93 19.11 3.51 -4.27
CA GLN A 93 19.44 3.45 -5.70
C GLN A 93 18.32 4.09 -6.55
N PRO A 94 18.65 4.79 -7.63
CA PRO A 94 17.67 5.26 -8.59
C PRO A 94 16.86 4.10 -9.16
N ILE A 95 15.55 4.30 -9.32
CA ILE A 95 14.65 3.32 -9.94
C ILE A 95 14.50 3.71 -11.41
N GLU A 96 14.84 2.77 -12.29
CA GLU A 96 14.58 2.91 -13.73
C GLU A 96 13.21 2.35 -14.05
N SER A 97 12.38 3.14 -14.71
CA SER A 97 11.01 2.75 -15.07
C SER A 97 10.81 2.84 -16.57
N TYR A 98 10.26 1.78 -17.16
CA TYR A 98 10.02 1.69 -18.59
C TYR A 98 8.56 1.36 -18.87
N CYS A 99 7.95 2.05 -19.83
CA CYS A 99 6.67 1.68 -20.38
C CYS A 99 6.92 0.79 -21.60
N VAL A 100 6.48 -0.46 -21.52
CA VAL A 100 6.76 -1.47 -22.54
C VAL A 100 5.45 -1.83 -23.26
N PRO A 101 5.34 -1.58 -24.57
CA PRO A 101 4.16 -1.98 -25.33
C PRO A 101 4.06 -3.52 -25.46
N PRO A 102 2.86 -4.07 -25.72
CA PRO A 102 2.60 -5.51 -25.71
C PRO A 102 3.53 -6.33 -26.61
N GLU A 103 3.94 -5.78 -27.74
CA GLU A 103 4.81 -6.44 -28.74
C GLU A 103 6.21 -6.73 -28.19
N LEU A 104 6.67 -5.91 -27.24
CA LEU A 104 7.97 -6.06 -26.60
C LEU A 104 7.90 -6.91 -25.31
N ARG A 105 6.75 -7.47 -24.97
CA ARG A 105 6.58 -8.32 -23.79
C ARG A 105 7.58 -9.49 -23.72
N PRO A 106 7.89 -10.21 -24.81
CA PRO A 106 8.92 -11.24 -24.77
C PRO A 106 10.30 -10.71 -24.37
N ARG A 107 10.65 -9.49 -24.82
CA ARG A 107 11.90 -8.82 -24.44
C ARG A 107 11.91 -8.46 -22.96
N ALA A 108 10.79 -7.97 -22.41
CA ALA A 108 10.65 -7.67 -20.99
C ALA A 108 10.80 -8.95 -20.14
N LEU A 109 10.20 -10.06 -20.56
CA LEU A 109 10.34 -11.37 -19.88
C LEU A 109 11.79 -11.87 -19.91
N ASN A 110 12.49 -11.69 -21.01
CA ASN A 110 13.92 -12.04 -21.09
C ASN A 110 14.79 -11.16 -20.20
N TYR A 111 14.43 -9.88 -20.05
CA TYR A 111 15.08 -8.98 -19.09
C TYR A 111 14.86 -9.47 -17.64
N ILE A 112 13.64 -9.86 -17.30
CA ILE A 112 13.32 -10.44 -15.98
C ILE A 112 14.17 -11.69 -15.74
N LYS A 113 14.24 -12.64 -16.71
CA LYS A 113 15.08 -13.85 -16.60
C LYS A 113 16.54 -13.53 -16.32
N LYS A 114 17.09 -12.52 -16.98
CA LYS A 114 18.48 -12.08 -16.74
C LYS A 114 18.69 -11.71 -15.27
N HIS A 115 17.76 -11.00 -14.66
CA HIS A 115 17.84 -10.61 -13.25
C HIS A 115 17.61 -11.80 -12.29
N LEU A 116 16.66 -12.67 -12.60
CA LEU A 116 16.43 -13.90 -11.83
C LEU A 116 17.67 -14.82 -11.84
N ASN A 117 18.33 -14.96 -12.98
CA ASN A 117 19.56 -15.72 -13.10
C ASN A 117 20.75 -15.10 -12.35
N ALA A 118 20.70 -13.78 -12.11
CA ALA A 118 21.66 -13.08 -11.24
C ALA A 118 21.30 -13.19 -9.75
N GLY A 119 20.30 -13.99 -9.36
CA GLY A 119 19.86 -14.18 -7.99
C GLY A 119 18.96 -13.08 -7.43
N LEU A 120 18.47 -12.19 -8.29
CA LEU A 120 17.50 -11.16 -7.89
C LEU A 120 16.08 -11.73 -7.90
N GLN A 121 15.21 -11.10 -7.16
CA GLN A 121 13.79 -11.42 -7.08
C GLN A 121 12.95 -10.30 -7.68
N GLY A 122 11.71 -10.60 -8.07
CA GLY A 122 10.81 -9.61 -8.66
C GLY A 122 9.35 -9.84 -8.33
N TYR A 123 8.55 -8.81 -8.51
CA TYR A 123 7.09 -8.88 -8.42
C TYR A 123 6.47 -8.63 -9.78
N ILE A 124 5.46 -9.41 -10.11
CA ILE A 124 4.57 -9.15 -11.24
C ILE A 124 3.21 -8.79 -10.64
N VAL A 125 2.75 -7.57 -10.86
CA VAL A 125 1.50 -7.07 -10.30
C VAL A 125 0.43 -7.12 -11.38
N CYS A 126 -0.65 -7.83 -11.11
CA CYS A 126 -1.82 -7.93 -11.97
C CYS A 126 -2.99 -7.12 -11.38
N PRO A 127 -3.79 -6.45 -12.23
CA PRO A 127 -4.89 -5.60 -11.75
C PRO A 127 -6.09 -6.39 -11.21
N ALA A 128 -6.27 -7.64 -11.67
CA ALA A 128 -7.37 -8.51 -11.26
C ALA A 128 -6.85 -9.86 -10.73
N ILE A 129 -7.69 -10.57 -9.96
CA ILE A 129 -7.37 -11.92 -9.44
C ILE A 129 -7.81 -13.00 -10.43
N GLU A 130 -8.99 -12.84 -11.01
CA GLU A 130 -9.64 -13.72 -11.97
C GLU A 130 -10.12 -12.87 -13.15
N GLU A 131 -10.20 -13.48 -14.32
CA GLU A 131 -10.81 -12.82 -15.48
C GLU A 131 -12.31 -12.71 -15.24
N ASP A 132 -12.84 -11.53 -15.45
CA ASP A 132 -14.27 -11.23 -15.35
C ASP A 132 -14.77 -10.97 -16.76
N GLU A 133 -15.64 -11.82 -17.28
CA GLU A 133 -16.19 -11.70 -18.65
C GLU A 133 -17.00 -10.41 -18.84
N GLU A 134 -17.51 -9.83 -17.74
CA GLU A 134 -18.23 -8.56 -17.72
C GLU A 134 -17.33 -7.34 -17.49
N SER A 135 -16.01 -7.51 -17.42
CA SER A 135 -15.06 -6.42 -17.16
C SER A 135 -15.06 -5.41 -18.31
N GLU A 136 -15.24 -4.13 -17.99
CA GLU A 136 -15.15 -3.01 -18.94
C GLU A 136 -13.75 -2.85 -19.57
N THR A 137 -12.77 -3.63 -19.16
CA THR A 137 -11.39 -3.61 -19.65
C THR A 137 -10.96 -4.98 -20.16
N PRO A 138 -11.37 -5.37 -21.39
CA PRO A 138 -10.93 -6.62 -22.00
C PRO A 138 -9.41 -6.61 -22.23
N GLY A 139 -8.75 -7.72 -21.88
CA GLY A 139 -7.31 -7.90 -22.07
C GLY A 139 -6.43 -7.68 -20.84
N LEU A 140 -7.01 -7.35 -19.67
CA LEU A 140 -6.27 -7.35 -18.40
C LEU A 140 -6.07 -8.80 -17.94
N MET A 141 -4.83 -9.24 -17.91
CA MET A 141 -4.52 -10.58 -17.42
C MET A 141 -4.73 -10.70 -15.91
N ALA A 142 -5.58 -11.62 -15.52
CA ALA A 142 -5.80 -11.96 -14.12
C ALA A 142 -4.57 -12.66 -13.53
N ALA A 143 -4.34 -12.46 -12.24
CA ALA A 143 -3.15 -12.99 -11.57
C ALA A 143 -3.04 -14.52 -11.65
N LYS A 144 -4.16 -15.24 -11.54
CA LYS A 144 -4.17 -16.71 -11.63
C LYS A 144 -3.82 -17.20 -13.01
N THR A 145 -4.53 -16.72 -14.03
CA THR A 145 -4.29 -17.09 -15.43
C THR A 145 -2.85 -16.76 -15.84
N TYR A 146 -2.36 -15.59 -15.44
CA TYR A 146 -1.01 -15.18 -15.76
C TYR A 146 0.05 -16.01 -15.03
N TYR A 147 -0.20 -16.38 -13.79
CA TYR A 147 0.67 -17.30 -13.04
C TYR A 147 0.81 -18.65 -13.76
N GLU A 148 -0.30 -19.24 -14.23
CA GLU A 148 -0.31 -20.49 -14.97
C GLU A 148 0.45 -20.39 -16.29
N GLN A 149 0.22 -19.32 -17.04
CA GLN A 149 0.93 -19.06 -18.30
C GLN A 149 2.43 -18.87 -18.11
N LEU A 150 2.86 -18.17 -17.07
CA LEU A 150 4.27 -17.97 -16.78
C LEU A 150 4.95 -19.23 -16.27
N SER A 151 4.29 -19.99 -15.40
CA SER A 151 4.85 -21.22 -14.82
C SER A 151 4.99 -22.35 -15.82
N SER A 152 4.07 -22.46 -16.78
CA SER A 152 4.16 -23.46 -17.87
C SER A 152 4.93 -22.97 -19.11
N GLY A 153 5.14 -21.66 -19.22
CA GLY A 153 5.71 -21.02 -20.40
C GLY A 153 7.02 -20.29 -20.14
N ALA A 154 6.96 -18.95 -20.23
CA ALA A 154 8.16 -18.12 -20.26
C ALA A 154 9.05 -18.24 -19.01
N LEU A 155 8.49 -18.50 -17.84
CA LEU A 155 9.22 -18.68 -16.59
C LEU A 155 9.19 -20.12 -16.07
N ALA A 156 8.95 -21.10 -16.94
CA ALA A 156 9.08 -22.52 -16.61
C ALA A 156 10.48 -22.79 -16.07
N GLY A 157 10.57 -23.45 -14.91
CA GLY A 157 11.84 -23.72 -14.24
C GLY A 157 12.28 -22.68 -13.22
N TYR A 158 11.61 -21.51 -13.16
CA TYR A 158 11.78 -20.57 -12.06
C TYR A 158 10.75 -20.83 -10.96
N ARG A 159 11.10 -20.45 -9.74
CA ARG A 159 10.21 -20.59 -8.58
C ARG A 159 9.28 -19.38 -8.53
N LEU A 160 7.99 -19.60 -8.68
CA LEU A 160 6.98 -18.56 -8.66
C LEU A 160 6.05 -18.77 -7.47
N GLY A 161 5.67 -17.68 -6.82
CA GLY A 161 4.64 -17.64 -5.79
C GLY A 161 3.44 -16.82 -6.26
N LEU A 162 2.22 -17.31 -6.00
CA LEU A 162 0.99 -16.58 -6.28
C LEU A 162 0.46 -15.96 -4.98
N LEU A 163 0.22 -14.65 -5.00
CA LEU A 163 -0.30 -13.91 -3.85
C LEU A 163 -1.52 -13.09 -4.28
N HIS A 164 -2.67 -13.30 -3.63
CA HIS A 164 -3.88 -12.51 -3.89
C HIS A 164 -4.79 -12.38 -2.67
N ALA A 165 -5.78 -11.48 -2.73
CA ALA A 165 -6.64 -11.16 -1.59
C ALA A 165 -7.47 -12.33 -1.07
N LYS A 166 -7.88 -13.28 -1.94
CA LYS A 166 -8.72 -14.45 -1.58
C LYS A 166 -7.95 -15.55 -0.82
N LEU A 167 -6.59 -15.51 -0.75
CA LEU A 167 -5.81 -16.46 0.06
C LEU A 167 -6.06 -16.24 1.55
N LYS A 168 -6.00 -17.33 2.32
CA LYS A 168 -6.04 -17.27 3.79
C LYS A 168 -4.82 -16.53 4.34
N PRO A 169 -4.92 -15.88 5.51
CA PRO A 169 -3.79 -15.15 6.10
C PRO A 169 -2.52 -15.99 6.27
N ALA A 170 -2.64 -17.25 6.68
CA ALA A 170 -1.50 -18.15 6.83
C ALA A 170 -0.81 -18.47 5.49
N GLU A 171 -1.58 -18.65 4.41
CA GLU A 171 -1.04 -18.90 3.07
C GLU A 171 -0.28 -17.66 2.54
N LYS A 172 -0.86 -16.46 2.73
CA LYS A 172 -0.17 -15.20 2.38
C LYS A 172 1.15 -15.07 3.12
N GLN A 173 1.14 -15.37 4.41
CA GLN A 173 2.33 -15.28 5.24
C GLN A 173 3.40 -16.30 4.81
N ALA A 174 3.01 -17.51 4.44
CA ALA A 174 3.91 -18.55 3.94
C ALA A 174 4.59 -18.11 2.62
N VAL A 175 3.82 -17.63 1.63
CA VAL A 175 4.37 -17.13 0.37
C VAL A 175 5.35 -15.96 0.62
N MET A 176 4.99 -15.02 1.48
CA MET A 176 5.87 -13.88 1.80
C MET A 176 7.13 -14.32 2.55
N ALA A 177 7.05 -15.30 3.43
CA ALA A 177 8.19 -15.86 4.12
C ALA A 177 9.14 -16.59 3.15
N ASP A 178 8.61 -17.35 2.21
CA ASP A 178 9.41 -18.04 1.18
C ASP A 178 10.08 -17.04 0.23
N PHE A 179 9.38 -15.95 -0.13
CA PHE A 179 9.98 -14.85 -0.89
C PHE A 179 11.12 -14.19 -0.11
N ALA A 180 10.90 -13.82 1.15
CA ALA A 180 11.94 -13.21 1.99
C ALA A 180 13.15 -14.11 2.21
N ALA A 181 12.95 -15.43 2.20
CA ALA A 181 14.02 -16.45 2.33
C ALA A 181 14.72 -16.76 1.00
N GLY A 182 14.37 -16.10 -0.10
CA GLY A 182 14.93 -16.37 -1.44
C GLY A 182 14.54 -17.72 -2.02
N LYS A 183 13.43 -18.32 -1.56
CA LYS A 183 12.95 -19.61 -2.08
C LYS A 183 12.06 -19.46 -3.32
N ILE A 184 11.46 -18.29 -3.50
CA ILE A 184 10.68 -17.87 -4.68
C ILE A 184 11.05 -16.46 -5.04
#